data_909cac22b7d713403b14674b1db72f35
#
_entry.id   909cac22b7d713403b14674b1db72f35
#
_cell.length_a   1.000
_cell.length_b   1.000
_cell.length_c   1.000
_cell.angle_alpha   90.00
_cell.angle_beta   90.00
_cell.angle_gamma   90.00
#
_symmetry.space_group_name_H-M   'P 1'
#
loop_
_entity.id
_entity.type
_entity.pdbx_description
1 polymer ?
#
loop_
_entity_poly.entity_id
_entity_poly.type
_entity_poly.pdbx_seq_one_letter_code
_entity_poly.pdbx_strand_id
1 'polypeptide(L)'
;MATSAPPGSQDTAIAHVVGARPNFVKAAPVVSALRARGAHQRVVHTGQHYDDRMSAVFFRDLGLPTPDVDLGVGSGSHAAQTAALMVGLEREFTENTPGMVVVYGDVNSTVAAALVAAKLGVPVAHVEAGLRSFDNTMPEEINRRVTDQLSDLCFATSPEAIGHLAAEGVSPDRVHLVGNPMIDTLLGNLDRFDADALRARLDLPERYVAATLHRPANVDDPDNVARLTERLHEVAELADVVMPVHPRGKAAFDRAGLGDHPRVRLLEPLGYLDFVALTRGAAAVVTDSGGVQEETTILGVPCLTLRPNTERPVTITHGTNQLVTEADLVATLDKALDGRIDERLGDTPPLWDGRSGERIASVLTRWSR
;
A
#
# COMPACT_ATOMS: atom_id res chain seq x y z
N MET A 1 54.06 5.40 22.03
CA MET A 1 52.61 5.67 22.09
C MET A 1 52.06 5.51 20.70
N ALA A 2 51.45 4.39 20.41
CA ALA A 2 50.80 4.14 19.12
C ALA A 2 49.38 4.75 19.20
N THR A 3 49.11 5.78 18.41
CA THR A 3 47.77 6.31 18.20
C THR A 3 46.98 5.32 17.38
N SER A 4 46.06 4.58 18.05
CA SER A 4 45.05 3.79 17.32
C SER A 4 44.18 4.75 16.53
N ALA A 5 44.11 4.58 15.22
CA ALA A 5 43.13 5.23 14.36
C ALA A 5 41.71 4.90 14.87
N PRO A 6 40.74 5.83 14.77
CA PRO A 6 39.35 5.51 15.11
C PRO A 6 38.86 4.38 14.21
N PRO A 7 37.99 3.48 14.73
CA PRO A 7 37.41 2.43 13.90
C PRO A 7 36.73 3.09 12.72
N GLY A 8 37.16 2.73 11.52
CA GLY A 8 36.57 3.19 10.28
C GLY A 8 35.06 2.96 10.32
N SER A 9 34.29 3.90 9.77
CA SER A 9 32.86 3.75 9.53
C SER A 9 32.63 2.40 8.85
N GLN A 10 32.19 1.40 9.62
CA GLN A 10 31.65 0.19 9.00
C GLN A 10 30.48 0.68 8.17
N ASP A 11 30.52 0.38 6.89
CA ASP A 11 29.45 0.64 5.92
C ASP A 11 28.29 -0.30 6.29
N THR A 12 27.56 0.11 7.34
CA THR A 12 26.50 -0.69 7.92
C THR A 12 25.28 -0.66 6.99
N ALA A 13 24.78 -1.83 6.64
CA ALA A 13 23.69 -1.98 5.69
C ALA A 13 22.42 -1.26 6.15
N ILE A 14 21.67 -0.69 5.21
CA ILE A 14 20.28 -0.26 5.40
C ILE A 14 19.39 -1.51 5.28
N ALA A 15 18.66 -1.87 6.35
CA ALA A 15 17.74 -2.99 6.34
C ALA A 15 16.34 -2.55 5.93
N HIS A 16 15.81 -3.08 4.84
CA HIS A 16 14.44 -2.90 4.40
C HIS A 16 13.55 -4.03 4.92
N VAL A 17 12.59 -3.72 5.79
CA VAL A 17 11.65 -4.72 6.30
C VAL A 17 10.37 -4.68 5.50
N VAL A 18 10.03 -5.80 4.86
CA VAL A 18 8.85 -5.96 4.01
C VAL A 18 8.11 -7.24 4.38
N GLY A 19 6.76 -7.19 4.43
CA GLY A 19 5.99 -8.35 4.88
C GLY A 19 4.71 -8.60 4.10
N ALA A 20 4.21 -7.60 3.40
CA ALA A 20 2.95 -7.67 2.66
C ALA A 20 3.10 -7.03 1.29
N ARG A 21 2.23 -7.41 0.33
CA ARG A 21 2.25 -6.88 -1.05
C ARG A 21 2.36 -5.36 -1.13
N PRO A 22 1.59 -4.56 -0.36
CA PRO A 22 1.71 -3.10 -0.39
C PRO A 22 3.10 -2.58 -0.01
N ASN A 23 3.85 -3.33 0.83
CA ASN A 23 5.22 -2.94 1.18
C ASN A 23 6.15 -3.08 -0.02
N PHE A 24 6.00 -4.14 -0.84
CA PHE A 24 6.87 -4.40 -2.00
C PHE A 24 6.79 -3.26 -3.01
N VAL A 25 5.57 -2.81 -3.31
CA VAL A 25 5.32 -1.70 -4.24
C VAL A 25 5.99 -0.41 -3.76
N LYS A 26 5.97 -0.14 -2.45
CA LYS A 26 6.59 1.05 -1.84
C LYS A 26 8.11 0.93 -1.71
N ALA A 27 8.62 -0.28 -1.43
CA ALA A 27 10.04 -0.52 -1.23
C ALA A 27 10.84 -0.49 -2.54
N ALA A 28 10.26 -0.95 -3.65
CA ALA A 28 10.95 -1.10 -4.93
C ALA A 28 11.65 0.18 -5.41
N PRO A 29 11.01 1.34 -5.47
CA PRO A 29 11.68 2.57 -5.92
C PRO A 29 12.75 3.06 -4.93
N VAL A 30 12.55 2.86 -3.62
CA VAL A 30 13.53 3.25 -2.59
C VAL A 30 14.79 2.39 -2.69
N VAL A 31 14.62 1.06 -2.76
CA VAL A 31 15.72 0.10 -2.93
C VAL A 31 16.48 0.37 -4.24
N SER A 32 15.76 0.63 -5.33
CA SER A 32 16.38 0.95 -6.62
C SER A 32 17.20 2.25 -6.56
N ALA A 33 16.65 3.31 -5.97
CA ALA A 33 17.32 4.60 -5.84
C ALA A 33 18.56 4.55 -4.92
N LEU A 34 18.50 3.77 -3.85
CA LEU A 34 19.66 3.53 -2.96
C LEU A 34 20.73 2.69 -3.65
N ARG A 35 20.34 1.67 -4.42
CA ARG A 35 21.26 0.85 -5.22
C ARG A 35 22.02 1.71 -6.24
N ALA A 36 21.32 2.64 -6.91
CA ALA A 36 21.94 3.57 -7.85
C ALA A 36 22.97 4.52 -7.19
N ARG A 37 22.89 4.69 -5.87
CA ARG A 37 23.85 5.46 -5.05
C ARG A 37 24.97 4.60 -4.44
N GLY A 38 24.98 3.29 -4.71
CA GLY A 38 25.98 2.38 -4.16
C GLY A 38 25.78 2.06 -2.66
N ALA A 39 24.60 2.34 -2.09
CA ALA A 39 24.33 2.05 -0.69
C ALA A 39 24.29 0.54 -0.43
N HIS A 40 24.91 0.09 0.65
CA HIS A 40 24.80 -1.28 1.10
C HIS A 40 23.43 -1.52 1.71
N GLN A 41 22.69 -2.52 1.20
CA GLN A 41 21.29 -2.76 1.56
C GLN A 41 21.08 -4.25 1.84
N ARG A 42 20.12 -4.53 2.73
CA ARG A 42 19.58 -5.86 3.00
C ARG A 42 18.07 -5.83 2.97
N VAL A 43 17.44 -6.82 2.39
CA VAL A 43 15.98 -7.00 2.37
C VAL A 43 15.60 -8.13 3.31
N VAL A 44 14.83 -7.80 4.34
CA VAL A 44 14.28 -8.75 5.32
C VAL A 44 12.80 -8.94 5.00
N HIS A 45 12.46 -10.10 4.47
CA HIS A 45 11.07 -10.53 4.25
C HIS A 45 10.53 -11.18 5.51
N THR A 46 9.37 -10.76 5.98
CA THR A 46 8.82 -11.29 7.24
C THR A 46 7.92 -12.51 7.05
N GLY A 47 7.52 -12.81 5.81
CA GLY A 47 6.64 -13.95 5.52
C GLY A 47 5.19 -13.75 5.99
N GLN A 48 4.73 -12.50 6.14
CA GLN A 48 3.38 -12.22 6.64
C GLN A 48 2.26 -12.74 5.71
N HIS A 49 2.52 -12.87 4.39
CA HIS A 49 1.62 -13.48 3.41
C HIS A 49 2.18 -14.81 2.92
N TYR A 50 1.42 -15.88 3.08
CA TYR A 50 1.82 -17.29 2.94
C TYR A 50 1.98 -17.81 1.51
N ASP A 51 1.86 -16.98 0.47
CA ASP A 51 1.98 -17.43 -0.92
C ASP A 51 3.34 -17.08 -1.51
N ASP A 52 4.31 -18.00 -1.33
CA ASP A 52 5.67 -17.89 -1.86
C ASP A 52 5.69 -17.63 -3.36
N ARG A 53 4.77 -18.24 -4.12
CA ARG A 53 4.70 -18.05 -5.58
C ARG A 53 4.27 -16.65 -5.95
N MET A 54 3.27 -16.10 -5.23
CA MET A 54 2.82 -14.73 -5.48
C MET A 54 3.87 -13.71 -5.02
N SER A 55 4.53 -13.90 -3.88
CA SER A 55 5.62 -13.03 -3.42
C SER A 55 6.77 -13.00 -4.42
N ALA A 56 7.23 -14.17 -4.92
CA ALA A 56 8.29 -14.25 -5.91
C ALA A 56 7.96 -13.53 -7.22
N VAL A 57 6.70 -13.58 -7.68
CA VAL A 57 6.22 -12.84 -8.86
C VAL A 57 6.32 -11.33 -8.60
N PHE A 58 5.88 -10.85 -7.44
CA PHE A 58 5.99 -9.43 -7.08
C PHE A 58 7.44 -8.94 -7.04
N PHE A 59 8.35 -9.69 -6.40
CA PHE A 59 9.77 -9.33 -6.36
C PHE A 59 10.36 -9.19 -7.77
N ARG A 60 10.08 -10.17 -8.65
CA ARG A 60 10.54 -10.14 -10.04
C ARG A 60 9.92 -8.98 -10.82
N ASP A 61 8.61 -8.81 -10.74
CA ASP A 61 7.87 -7.84 -11.55
C ASP A 61 8.20 -6.40 -11.18
N LEU A 62 8.52 -6.15 -9.90
CA LEU A 62 8.92 -4.85 -9.37
C LEU A 62 10.44 -4.61 -9.35
N GLY A 63 11.25 -5.59 -9.78
CA GLY A 63 12.72 -5.47 -9.80
C GLY A 63 13.37 -5.42 -8.42
N LEU A 64 12.67 -5.90 -7.38
CA LEU A 64 13.25 -6.05 -6.05
C LEU A 64 14.27 -7.20 -6.04
N PRO A 65 15.38 -7.10 -5.26
CA PRO A 65 16.28 -8.21 -5.07
C PRO A 65 15.58 -9.34 -4.31
N THR A 66 16.07 -10.56 -4.49
CA THR A 66 15.70 -11.69 -3.61
C THR A 66 15.96 -11.29 -2.16
N PRO A 67 15.05 -11.53 -1.22
CA PRO A 67 15.30 -11.26 0.19
C PRO A 67 16.58 -11.93 0.70
N ASP A 68 17.36 -11.18 1.48
CA ASP A 68 18.55 -11.73 2.16
C ASP A 68 18.14 -12.64 3.33
N VAL A 69 16.97 -12.36 3.90
CA VAL A 69 16.38 -13.12 5.02
C VAL A 69 14.88 -13.27 4.81
N ASP A 70 14.34 -14.45 5.05
CA ASP A 70 12.91 -14.72 5.19
C ASP A 70 12.63 -15.28 6.58
N LEU A 71 11.80 -14.59 7.35
CA LEU A 71 11.43 -14.98 8.72
C LEU A 71 10.31 -16.03 8.76
N GLY A 72 9.54 -16.20 7.69
CA GLY A 72 8.51 -17.21 7.55
C GLY A 72 7.41 -17.17 8.62
N VAL A 73 7.02 -15.98 9.14
CA VAL A 73 6.14 -15.86 10.30
C VAL A 73 4.71 -16.31 10.00
N GLY A 74 4.22 -16.12 8.78
CA GLY A 74 2.88 -16.54 8.38
C GLY A 74 1.74 -15.72 8.98
N SER A 75 0.52 -16.25 8.84
CA SER A 75 -0.72 -15.63 9.33
C SER A 75 -1.02 -16.02 10.78
N GLY A 76 -1.72 -15.14 11.50
CA GLY A 76 -2.13 -15.39 12.88
C GLY A 76 -2.97 -14.24 13.44
N SER A 77 -3.32 -14.29 14.73
CA SER A 77 -3.90 -13.11 15.40
C SER A 77 -2.87 -11.98 15.42
N HIS A 78 -3.34 -10.72 15.49
CA HIS A 78 -2.42 -9.56 15.53
C HIS A 78 -1.34 -9.71 16.60
N ALA A 79 -1.72 -10.12 17.81
CA ALA A 79 -0.78 -10.30 18.91
C ALA A 79 0.25 -11.41 18.64
N ALA A 80 -0.20 -12.60 18.23
CA ALA A 80 0.68 -13.74 17.96
C ALA A 80 1.64 -13.43 16.80
N GLN A 81 1.14 -12.85 15.72
CA GLN A 81 1.95 -12.48 14.57
C GLN A 81 2.97 -11.40 14.93
N THR A 82 2.56 -10.31 15.62
CA THR A 82 3.48 -9.25 16.03
C THR A 82 4.56 -9.77 16.98
N ALA A 83 4.21 -10.65 17.92
CA ALA A 83 5.18 -11.27 18.83
C ALA A 83 6.22 -12.12 18.08
N ALA A 84 5.78 -12.98 17.15
CA ALA A 84 6.68 -13.80 16.35
C ALA A 84 7.60 -12.95 15.45
N LEU A 85 7.06 -11.89 14.85
CA LEU A 85 7.82 -10.89 14.08
C LEU A 85 8.90 -10.23 14.94
N MET A 86 8.55 -9.77 16.14
CA MET A 86 9.51 -9.14 17.04
C MET A 86 10.66 -10.07 17.41
N VAL A 87 10.38 -11.33 17.76
CA VAL A 87 11.42 -12.32 18.11
C VAL A 87 12.34 -12.62 16.93
N GLY A 88 11.78 -12.78 15.73
CA GLY A 88 12.57 -13.03 14.51
C GLY A 88 13.46 -11.83 14.14
N LEU A 89 12.91 -10.62 14.21
CA LEU A 89 13.62 -9.38 13.90
C LEU A 89 14.69 -9.05 14.94
N GLU A 90 14.44 -9.29 16.24
CA GLU A 90 15.43 -9.08 17.28
C GLU A 90 16.66 -9.98 17.05
N ARG A 91 16.45 -11.26 16.74
CA ARG A 91 17.55 -12.17 16.38
C ARG A 91 18.33 -11.65 15.17
N GLU A 92 17.62 -11.30 14.07
CA GLU A 92 18.27 -10.81 12.86
C GLU A 92 19.07 -9.52 13.10
N PHE A 93 18.51 -8.55 13.79
CA PHE A 93 19.19 -7.27 14.04
C PHE A 93 20.31 -7.37 15.07
N THR A 94 20.30 -8.38 15.94
CA THR A 94 21.38 -8.66 16.88
C THR A 94 22.56 -9.34 16.16
N GLU A 95 22.27 -10.31 15.29
CA GLU A 95 23.29 -11.03 14.53
C GLU A 95 23.90 -10.17 13.39
N ASN A 96 23.09 -9.34 12.77
CA ASN A 96 23.42 -8.51 11.61
C ASN A 96 22.95 -7.06 11.83
N THR A 97 23.54 -6.36 12.79
CA THR A 97 23.11 -5.01 13.19
C THR A 97 23.11 -4.04 12.01
N PRO A 98 21.95 -3.53 11.56
CA PRO A 98 21.89 -2.56 10.48
C PRO A 98 22.27 -1.16 10.96
N GLY A 99 22.73 -0.30 10.05
CA GLY A 99 22.94 1.12 10.32
C GLY A 99 21.63 1.89 10.44
N MET A 100 20.58 1.40 9.76
CA MET A 100 19.23 1.93 9.79
C MET A 100 18.23 0.85 9.36
N VAL A 101 17.04 0.87 9.96
CA VAL A 101 15.89 0.06 9.54
C VAL A 101 14.89 0.95 8.81
N VAL A 102 14.54 0.58 7.59
CA VAL A 102 13.49 1.24 6.80
C VAL A 102 12.25 0.37 6.81
N VAL A 103 11.13 0.92 7.26
CA VAL A 103 9.82 0.28 7.32
C VAL A 103 8.82 1.00 6.41
N TYR A 104 7.79 0.27 5.95
CA TYR A 104 6.86 0.74 4.92
C TYR A 104 5.41 0.55 5.35
N GLY A 105 4.62 1.63 5.31
CA GLY A 105 3.19 1.60 5.61
C GLY A 105 2.90 1.19 7.07
N ASP A 106 1.86 0.39 7.29
CA ASP A 106 1.21 0.24 8.60
C ASP A 106 0.82 -1.19 9.01
N VAL A 107 1.44 -2.19 8.39
CA VAL A 107 1.19 -3.60 8.72
C VAL A 107 1.90 -4.01 10.02
N ASN A 108 1.57 -5.20 10.57
CA ASN A 108 2.19 -5.69 11.80
C ASN A 108 3.73 -5.79 11.71
N SER A 109 4.28 -6.12 10.54
CA SER A 109 5.73 -6.13 10.31
C SER A 109 6.36 -4.76 10.50
N THR A 110 5.66 -3.69 10.12
CA THR A 110 6.13 -2.30 10.23
C THR A 110 6.34 -1.92 11.69
N VAL A 111 5.31 -2.07 12.52
CA VAL A 111 5.39 -1.71 13.95
C VAL A 111 6.33 -2.63 14.72
N ALA A 112 6.36 -3.93 14.41
CA ALA A 112 7.27 -4.88 15.04
C ALA A 112 8.73 -4.50 14.78
N ALA A 113 9.09 -4.18 13.54
CA ALA A 113 10.44 -3.77 13.18
C ALA A 113 10.85 -2.45 13.83
N ALA A 114 9.96 -1.46 13.85
CA ALA A 114 10.20 -0.19 14.51
C ALA A 114 10.43 -0.35 16.02
N LEU A 115 9.61 -1.15 16.70
CA LEU A 115 9.76 -1.44 18.13
C LEU A 115 11.09 -2.13 18.45
N VAL A 116 11.47 -3.15 17.67
CA VAL A 116 12.72 -3.89 17.88
C VAL A 116 13.92 -3.00 17.62
N ALA A 117 13.96 -2.30 16.47
CA ALA A 117 15.05 -1.41 16.10
C ALA A 117 15.25 -0.31 17.15
N ALA A 118 14.19 0.36 17.58
CA ALA A 118 14.25 1.40 18.60
C ALA A 118 14.82 0.89 19.93
N LYS A 119 14.41 -0.33 20.38
CA LYS A 119 14.93 -0.94 21.62
C LYS A 119 16.40 -1.35 21.52
N LEU A 120 16.87 -1.72 20.33
CA LEU A 120 18.27 -2.04 20.06
C LEU A 120 19.12 -0.78 19.80
N GLY A 121 18.51 0.40 19.80
CA GLY A 121 19.19 1.66 19.51
C GLY A 121 19.55 1.83 18.02
N VAL A 122 18.93 1.06 17.14
CA VAL A 122 19.06 1.18 15.68
C VAL A 122 18.08 2.24 15.18
N PRO A 123 18.53 3.21 14.36
CA PRO A 123 17.66 4.23 13.78
C PRO A 123 16.56 3.64 12.90
N VAL A 124 15.38 4.29 12.92
CA VAL A 124 14.21 3.87 12.15
C VAL A 124 13.80 4.97 11.16
N ALA A 125 13.58 4.59 9.91
CA ALA A 125 12.98 5.43 8.89
C ALA A 125 11.63 4.86 8.45
N HIS A 126 10.55 5.64 8.57
CA HIS A 126 9.21 5.22 8.19
C HIS A 126 8.78 5.85 6.87
N VAL A 127 8.57 5.02 5.86
CA VAL A 127 8.04 5.41 4.55
C VAL A 127 6.52 5.29 4.56
N GLU A 128 5.83 6.35 4.17
CA GLU A 128 4.39 6.54 4.28
C GLU A 128 3.97 6.92 5.71
N ALA A 129 4.76 7.80 6.35
CA ALA A 129 4.49 8.33 7.67
C ALA A 129 3.38 9.40 7.66
N GLY A 130 2.69 9.54 8.79
CA GLY A 130 1.75 10.64 9.03
C GLY A 130 0.35 10.46 8.46
N LEU A 131 0.04 9.37 7.77
CA LEU A 131 -1.34 9.07 7.36
C LEU A 131 -2.21 8.81 8.59
N ARG A 132 -3.46 9.32 8.59
CA ARG A 132 -4.41 9.12 9.71
C ARG A 132 -5.83 8.90 9.19
N SER A 133 -6.46 7.83 9.64
CA SER A 133 -7.91 7.59 9.50
C SER A 133 -8.67 8.15 10.70
N PHE A 134 -7.98 8.41 11.82
CA PHE A 134 -8.54 8.77 13.12
C PHE A 134 -9.51 7.71 13.69
N ASP A 135 -9.44 6.49 13.18
CA ASP A 135 -10.25 5.36 13.62
C ASP A 135 -9.36 4.33 14.35
N ASN A 136 -9.34 4.42 15.68
CA ASN A 136 -8.56 3.51 16.51
C ASN A 136 -9.12 2.07 16.57
N THR A 137 -10.22 1.77 15.92
CA THR A 137 -10.69 0.39 15.74
C THR A 137 -9.91 -0.35 14.65
N MET A 138 -9.20 0.40 13.81
CA MET A 138 -8.33 -0.13 12.77
C MET A 138 -6.93 -0.47 13.35
N PRO A 139 -6.48 -1.73 13.25
CA PRO A 139 -5.12 -2.11 13.68
C PRO A 139 -4.02 -1.30 12.98
N GLU A 140 -4.24 -0.96 11.72
CA GLU A 140 -3.31 -0.16 10.92
C GLU A 140 -3.13 1.26 11.49
N GLU A 141 -4.19 1.87 12.03
CA GLU A 141 -4.11 3.20 12.65
C GLU A 141 -3.21 3.17 13.90
N ILE A 142 -3.36 2.12 14.71
CA ILE A 142 -2.51 1.90 15.88
C ILE A 142 -1.06 1.70 15.44
N ASN A 143 -0.82 0.85 14.45
CA ASN A 143 0.51 0.52 13.96
C ASN A 143 1.24 1.77 13.46
N ARG A 144 0.58 2.62 12.61
CA ARG A 144 1.24 3.78 12.02
C ARG A 144 1.58 4.84 13.05
N ARG A 145 0.68 5.08 14.03
CA ARG A 145 0.93 6.05 15.11
C ARG A 145 2.11 5.63 15.99
N VAL A 146 2.21 4.36 16.35
CA VAL A 146 3.34 3.86 17.13
C VAL A 146 4.63 3.95 16.31
N THR A 147 4.60 3.55 15.04
CA THR A 147 5.76 3.59 14.16
C THR A 147 6.28 5.01 13.97
N ASP A 148 5.39 5.98 13.70
CA ASP A 148 5.76 7.39 13.53
C ASP A 148 6.47 7.95 14.76
N GLN A 149 5.99 7.64 15.98
CA GLN A 149 6.60 8.11 17.23
C GLN A 149 8.01 7.56 17.43
N LEU A 150 8.27 6.33 17.02
CA LEU A 150 9.55 5.66 17.19
C LEU A 150 10.56 6.01 16.09
N SER A 151 10.11 6.55 14.96
CA SER A 151 10.98 6.76 13.80
C SER A 151 11.86 8.00 13.92
N ASP A 152 13.14 7.88 13.62
CA ASP A 152 14.09 8.99 13.51
C ASP A 152 13.83 9.82 12.23
N LEU A 153 13.32 9.20 11.16
CA LEU A 153 12.92 9.83 9.91
C LEU A 153 11.50 9.43 9.52
N CYS A 154 10.65 10.41 9.25
CA CYS A 154 9.26 10.26 8.81
C CYS A 154 9.13 10.79 7.38
N PHE A 155 8.92 9.90 6.42
CA PHE A 155 8.73 10.26 5.01
C PHE A 155 7.24 10.38 4.69
N ALA A 156 6.76 11.62 4.67
CA ALA A 156 5.36 11.95 4.41
C ALA A 156 5.06 11.91 2.91
N THR A 157 3.90 11.33 2.56
CA THR A 157 3.46 11.19 1.17
C THR A 157 2.63 12.36 0.68
N SER A 158 2.09 13.17 1.60
CA SER A 158 1.20 14.29 1.30
C SER A 158 1.30 15.40 2.36
N PRO A 159 0.90 16.63 2.06
CA PRO A 159 1.03 17.76 2.99
C PRO A 159 0.27 17.60 4.31
N GLU A 160 -0.92 16.99 4.29
CA GLU A 160 -1.72 16.76 5.51
C GLU A 160 -1.02 15.83 6.51
N ALA A 161 -0.22 14.88 6.01
CA ALA A 161 0.57 13.98 6.86
C ALA A 161 1.58 14.74 7.75
N ILE A 162 2.15 15.84 7.23
CA ILE A 162 3.02 16.73 8.01
C ILE A 162 2.24 17.35 9.18
N GLY A 163 1.03 17.81 8.92
CA GLY A 163 0.16 18.39 9.94
C GLY A 163 -0.19 17.40 11.05
N HIS A 164 -0.47 16.14 10.68
CA HIS A 164 -0.75 15.08 11.65
C HIS A 164 0.45 14.77 12.53
N LEU A 165 1.63 14.59 11.94
CA LEU A 165 2.88 14.35 12.66
C LEU A 165 3.21 15.50 13.63
N ALA A 166 3.07 16.74 13.18
CA ALA A 166 3.28 17.93 14.02
C ALA A 166 2.29 17.98 15.19
N ALA A 167 1.01 17.68 14.96
CA ALA A 167 -0.03 17.63 16.00
C ALA A 167 0.24 16.53 17.05
N GLU A 168 0.95 15.48 16.68
CA GLU A 168 1.37 14.39 17.56
C GLU A 168 2.77 14.60 18.20
N GLY A 169 3.37 15.78 17.99
CA GLY A 169 4.63 16.19 18.63
C GLY A 169 5.89 15.63 17.97
N VAL A 170 5.79 15.12 16.73
CA VAL A 170 6.98 14.73 15.94
C VAL A 170 7.74 16.00 15.53
N SER A 171 9.05 16.04 15.82
CA SER A 171 9.88 17.19 15.49
C SER A 171 10.00 17.42 13.98
N PRO A 172 9.89 18.68 13.49
CA PRO A 172 9.93 19.00 12.07
C PRO A 172 11.18 18.55 11.33
N ASP A 173 12.33 18.47 12.02
CA ASP A 173 13.61 18.01 11.46
C ASP A 173 13.61 16.51 11.12
N ARG A 174 12.69 15.75 11.70
CA ARG A 174 12.46 14.32 11.38
C ARG A 174 11.50 14.11 10.21
N VAL A 175 10.77 15.15 9.77
CA VAL A 175 9.67 15.03 8.80
C VAL A 175 10.09 15.52 7.42
N HIS A 176 9.96 14.66 6.41
CA HIS A 176 10.32 14.97 5.03
C HIS A 176 9.13 14.70 4.10
N LEU A 177 8.63 15.72 3.41
CA LEU A 177 7.66 15.54 2.34
C LEU A 177 8.39 15.02 1.09
N VAL A 178 8.10 13.80 0.71
CA VAL A 178 8.83 13.12 -0.38
C VAL A 178 7.95 12.73 -1.57
N GLY A 179 6.63 12.80 -1.42
CA GLY A 179 5.67 12.21 -2.35
C GLY A 179 5.45 10.72 -2.07
N ASN A 180 4.79 10.02 -2.99
CA ASN A 180 4.30 8.68 -2.75
C ASN A 180 5.07 7.62 -3.55
N PRO A 181 5.84 6.72 -2.90
CA PRO A 181 6.59 5.67 -3.60
C PRO A 181 5.73 4.67 -4.38
N MET A 182 4.46 4.47 -3.99
CA MET A 182 3.54 3.66 -4.82
C MET A 182 3.38 4.27 -6.21
N ILE A 183 3.34 5.59 -6.28
CA ILE A 183 3.20 6.31 -7.56
C ILE A 183 4.47 6.20 -8.39
N ASP A 184 5.66 6.16 -7.76
CA ASP A 184 6.90 5.89 -8.48
C ASP A 184 6.83 4.53 -9.19
N THR A 185 6.35 3.51 -8.49
CA THR A 185 6.18 2.17 -9.04
C THR A 185 5.12 2.14 -10.14
N LEU A 186 4.00 2.82 -9.96
CA LEU A 186 2.94 2.95 -10.96
C LEU A 186 3.49 3.60 -12.24
N LEU A 187 4.08 4.79 -12.12
CA LEU A 187 4.60 5.55 -13.26
C LEU A 187 5.76 4.83 -13.96
N GLY A 188 6.64 4.17 -13.20
CA GLY A 188 7.74 3.39 -13.74
C GLY A 188 7.33 2.12 -14.50
N ASN A 189 6.05 1.71 -14.42
CA ASN A 189 5.51 0.53 -15.08
C ASN A 189 4.36 0.85 -16.04
N LEU A 190 4.08 2.13 -16.36
CA LEU A 190 2.94 2.53 -17.20
C LEU A 190 2.86 1.80 -18.53
N ASP A 191 4.00 1.57 -19.18
CA ASP A 191 4.08 0.88 -20.48
C ASP A 191 3.81 -0.65 -20.36
N ARG A 192 3.85 -1.19 -19.15
CA ARG A 192 3.58 -2.62 -18.86
C ARG A 192 2.11 -2.89 -18.53
N PHE A 193 1.31 -1.87 -18.29
CA PHE A 193 -0.13 -2.00 -17.98
C PHE A 193 -0.95 -1.97 -19.28
N ASP A 194 -0.99 -3.11 -19.96
CA ASP A 194 -1.72 -3.28 -21.22
C ASP A 194 -3.17 -3.73 -20.95
N ALA A 195 -4.07 -2.73 -20.85
CA ALA A 195 -5.49 -2.98 -20.61
C ALA A 195 -6.16 -3.71 -21.77
N ASP A 196 -5.74 -3.47 -23.02
CA ASP A 196 -6.32 -4.12 -24.19
C ASP A 196 -5.90 -5.58 -24.28
N ALA A 197 -4.62 -5.89 -24.04
CA ALA A 197 -4.15 -7.27 -23.98
C ALA A 197 -4.81 -8.03 -22.81
N LEU A 198 -4.98 -7.40 -21.63
CA LEU A 198 -5.69 -8.00 -20.51
C LEU A 198 -7.14 -8.28 -20.87
N ARG A 199 -7.83 -7.29 -21.47
CA ARG A 199 -9.23 -7.41 -21.91
C ARG A 199 -9.40 -8.58 -22.89
N ALA A 200 -8.55 -8.68 -23.88
CA ALA A 200 -8.57 -9.77 -24.85
C ALA A 200 -8.28 -11.14 -24.19
N ARG A 201 -7.31 -11.22 -23.29
CA ARG A 201 -6.92 -12.46 -22.60
C ARG A 201 -8.00 -12.99 -21.66
N LEU A 202 -8.68 -12.08 -20.96
CA LEU A 202 -9.73 -12.42 -20.00
C LEU A 202 -11.14 -12.29 -20.61
N ASP A 203 -11.27 -11.95 -21.90
CA ASP A 203 -12.53 -11.74 -22.60
C ASP A 203 -13.43 -10.75 -21.85
N LEU A 204 -12.88 -9.62 -21.39
CA LEU A 204 -13.62 -8.63 -20.62
C LEU A 204 -14.50 -7.75 -21.51
N PRO A 205 -15.62 -7.21 -20.97
CA PRO A 205 -16.46 -6.25 -21.67
C PRO A 205 -15.67 -5.00 -22.08
N GLU A 206 -16.15 -4.30 -23.13
CA GLU A 206 -15.54 -3.05 -23.59
C GLU A 206 -15.65 -1.94 -22.54
N ARG A 207 -16.78 -1.88 -21.83
CA ARG A 207 -17.04 -0.92 -20.75
C ARG A 207 -17.43 -1.66 -19.49
N TYR A 208 -16.65 -1.50 -18.42
CA TYR A 208 -16.88 -2.17 -17.16
C TYR A 208 -16.50 -1.30 -15.97
N VAL A 209 -17.05 -1.65 -14.81
CA VAL A 209 -16.65 -1.16 -13.50
C VAL A 209 -15.76 -2.23 -12.86
N ALA A 210 -14.53 -1.87 -12.47
CA ALA A 210 -13.70 -2.76 -11.69
C ALA A 210 -14.10 -2.67 -10.21
N ALA A 211 -14.30 -3.80 -9.54
CA ALA A 211 -14.63 -3.82 -8.11
C ALA A 211 -13.58 -4.59 -7.31
N THR A 212 -13.26 -4.13 -6.10
CA THR A 212 -12.43 -4.87 -5.14
C THR A 212 -12.81 -4.54 -3.70
N LEU A 213 -13.19 -5.57 -2.95
CA LEU A 213 -13.62 -5.49 -1.56
C LEU A 213 -12.91 -6.58 -0.76
N HIS A 214 -12.25 -6.18 0.33
CA HIS A 214 -11.45 -7.11 1.15
C HIS A 214 -11.38 -6.72 2.63
N ARG A 215 -11.89 -5.52 3.00
CA ARG A 215 -11.86 -5.10 4.41
C ARG A 215 -12.83 -5.90 5.25
N PRO A 216 -12.45 -6.26 6.51
CA PRO A 216 -13.31 -6.99 7.43
C PRO A 216 -14.72 -6.41 7.54
N ALA A 217 -14.83 -5.08 7.66
CA ALA A 217 -16.10 -4.39 7.75
C ALA A 217 -17.05 -4.66 6.57
N ASN A 218 -16.50 -4.98 5.39
CA ASN A 218 -17.28 -5.23 4.18
C ASN A 218 -17.51 -6.73 3.90
N VAL A 219 -16.62 -7.62 4.36
CA VAL A 219 -16.65 -9.03 3.90
C VAL A 219 -16.81 -10.06 5.01
N ASP A 220 -16.71 -9.69 6.30
CA ASP A 220 -16.79 -10.64 7.41
C ASP A 220 -18.23 -10.84 7.93
N ASP A 221 -19.10 -9.82 7.82
CA ASP A 221 -20.49 -9.88 8.23
C ASP A 221 -21.38 -10.35 7.06
N PRO A 222 -22.06 -11.52 7.16
CA PRO A 222 -22.91 -12.05 6.10
C PRO A 222 -24.04 -11.12 5.66
N ASP A 223 -24.64 -10.37 6.60
CA ASP A 223 -25.74 -9.46 6.27
C ASP A 223 -25.22 -8.25 5.48
N ASN A 224 -24.02 -7.80 5.81
CA ASN A 224 -23.36 -6.74 5.06
C ASN A 224 -22.97 -7.21 3.65
N VAL A 225 -22.43 -8.42 3.52
CA VAL A 225 -22.10 -9.02 2.22
C VAL A 225 -23.35 -9.18 1.35
N ALA A 226 -24.48 -9.58 1.92
CA ALA A 226 -25.75 -9.69 1.18
C ALA A 226 -26.19 -8.32 0.64
N ARG A 227 -26.18 -7.26 1.47
CA ARG A 227 -26.53 -5.90 1.02
C ARG A 227 -25.57 -5.39 -0.05
N LEU A 228 -24.25 -5.59 0.12
CA LEU A 228 -23.27 -5.24 -0.88
C LEU A 228 -23.45 -5.97 -2.19
N THR A 229 -23.84 -7.25 -2.13
CA THR A 229 -24.18 -8.05 -3.33
C THR A 229 -25.36 -7.43 -4.07
N GLU A 230 -26.43 -7.04 -3.37
CA GLU A 230 -27.58 -6.35 -3.98
C GLU A 230 -27.14 -5.02 -4.64
N ARG A 231 -26.32 -4.23 -3.95
CA ARG A 231 -25.81 -2.96 -4.54
C ARG A 231 -24.93 -3.20 -5.77
N LEU A 232 -24.08 -4.23 -5.76
CA LEU A 232 -23.25 -4.56 -6.93
C LEU A 232 -24.09 -5.11 -8.10
N HIS A 233 -25.20 -5.80 -7.83
CA HIS A 233 -26.16 -6.17 -8.87
C HIS A 233 -26.84 -4.93 -9.47
N GLU A 234 -27.23 -3.94 -8.66
CA GLU A 234 -27.74 -2.67 -9.17
C GLU A 234 -26.70 -1.88 -9.98
N VAL A 235 -25.42 -1.91 -9.55
CA VAL A 235 -24.30 -1.39 -10.34
C VAL A 235 -24.21 -2.11 -11.69
N ALA A 236 -24.41 -3.41 -11.72
CA ALA A 236 -24.36 -4.21 -12.93
C ALA A 236 -25.49 -3.87 -13.94
N GLU A 237 -26.60 -3.26 -13.50
CA GLU A 237 -27.58 -2.71 -14.44
C GLU A 237 -27.08 -1.49 -15.21
N LEU A 238 -26.13 -0.73 -14.65
CA LEU A 238 -25.52 0.43 -15.30
C LEU A 238 -24.36 0.05 -16.23
N ALA A 239 -23.43 -0.80 -15.75
CA ALA A 239 -22.28 -1.29 -16.49
C ALA A 239 -21.85 -2.66 -15.98
N ASP A 240 -21.18 -3.46 -16.83
CA ASP A 240 -20.66 -4.76 -16.39
C ASP A 240 -19.70 -4.59 -15.19
N VAL A 241 -19.77 -5.50 -14.21
CA VAL A 241 -18.89 -5.50 -13.04
C VAL A 241 -17.85 -6.59 -13.18
N VAL A 242 -16.59 -6.22 -13.08
CA VAL A 242 -15.45 -7.17 -13.10
C VAL A 242 -14.76 -7.11 -11.75
N MET A 243 -14.76 -8.22 -11.01
CA MET A 243 -14.25 -8.27 -9.65
C MET A 243 -13.25 -9.40 -9.45
N PRO A 244 -11.94 -9.11 -9.34
CA PRO A 244 -10.97 -10.04 -8.78
C PRO A 244 -11.29 -10.27 -7.30
N VAL A 245 -11.71 -11.48 -6.94
CA VAL A 245 -12.20 -11.76 -5.59
C VAL A 245 -11.05 -12.08 -4.66
N HIS A 246 -10.89 -11.28 -3.61
CA HIS A 246 -9.90 -11.55 -2.58
C HIS A 246 -10.27 -12.84 -1.80
N PRO A 247 -9.32 -13.72 -1.48
CA PRO A 247 -9.59 -15.01 -0.82
C PRO A 247 -10.43 -14.89 0.46
N ARG A 248 -10.27 -13.79 1.23
CA ARG A 248 -11.05 -13.53 2.44
C ARG A 248 -12.56 -13.44 2.18
N GLY A 249 -12.97 -12.76 1.10
CA GLY A 249 -14.38 -12.53 0.79
C GLY A 249 -15.00 -13.61 -0.09
N LYS A 250 -14.18 -14.47 -0.73
CA LYS A 250 -14.66 -15.40 -1.77
C LYS A 250 -15.87 -16.24 -1.31
N ALA A 251 -15.71 -16.95 -0.20
CA ALA A 251 -16.79 -17.84 0.29
C ALA A 251 -18.05 -17.06 0.74
N ALA A 252 -17.91 -15.80 1.15
CA ALA A 252 -19.04 -14.97 1.55
C ALA A 252 -19.82 -14.47 0.33
N PHE A 253 -19.13 -13.95 -0.67
CA PHE A 253 -19.72 -13.50 -1.94
C PHE A 253 -20.31 -14.66 -2.76
N ASP A 254 -19.67 -15.85 -2.77
CA ASP A 254 -20.21 -17.04 -3.41
C ASP A 254 -21.56 -17.45 -2.77
N ARG A 255 -21.64 -17.42 -1.42
CA ARG A 255 -22.91 -17.73 -0.71
C ARG A 255 -24.00 -16.66 -0.91
N ALA A 256 -23.60 -15.40 -1.06
CA ALA A 256 -24.53 -14.31 -1.31
C ALA A 256 -25.01 -14.24 -2.78
N GLY A 257 -24.48 -15.11 -3.65
CA GLY A 257 -24.88 -15.17 -5.06
C GLY A 257 -24.38 -14.00 -5.91
N LEU A 258 -23.25 -13.36 -5.56
CA LEU A 258 -22.74 -12.23 -6.33
C LEU A 258 -22.51 -12.58 -7.80
N GLY A 259 -22.06 -13.81 -8.11
CA GLY A 259 -21.84 -14.30 -9.46
C GLY A 259 -23.09 -14.73 -10.21
N ASP A 260 -24.29 -14.69 -9.62
CA ASP A 260 -25.53 -15.13 -10.25
C ASP A 260 -26.09 -14.09 -11.26
N HIS A 261 -25.59 -12.84 -11.17
CA HIS A 261 -25.99 -11.78 -12.10
C HIS A 261 -25.20 -11.90 -13.43
N PRO A 262 -25.84 -11.92 -14.61
CA PRO A 262 -25.17 -12.18 -15.89
C PRO A 262 -24.12 -11.15 -16.30
N ARG A 263 -24.19 -9.94 -15.74
CA ARG A 263 -23.23 -8.84 -15.96
C ARG A 263 -22.21 -8.69 -14.83
N VAL A 264 -22.13 -9.64 -13.90
CA VAL A 264 -21.09 -9.69 -12.86
C VAL A 264 -20.12 -10.81 -13.19
N ARG A 265 -18.86 -10.45 -13.35
CA ARG A 265 -17.77 -11.37 -13.65
C ARG A 265 -16.77 -11.44 -12.50
N LEU A 266 -16.75 -12.57 -11.82
CA LEU A 266 -15.79 -12.83 -10.76
C LEU A 266 -14.51 -13.44 -11.35
N LEU A 267 -13.36 -12.91 -10.95
CA LEU A 267 -12.04 -13.38 -11.38
C LEU A 267 -11.27 -13.95 -10.18
N GLU A 268 -10.32 -14.84 -10.47
CA GLU A 268 -9.28 -15.18 -9.50
C GLU A 268 -8.39 -13.95 -9.20
N PRO A 269 -7.71 -13.93 -8.04
CA PRO A 269 -6.81 -12.85 -7.68
C PRO A 269 -5.77 -12.58 -8.77
N LEU A 270 -5.62 -11.31 -9.15
CA LEU A 270 -4.67 -10.88 -10.16
C LEU A 270 -3.33 -10.47 -9.55
N GLY A 271 -2.25 -10.63 -10.31
CA GLY A 271 -0.96 -10.00 -10.04
C GLY A 271 -1.04 -8.47 -10.16
N TYR A 272 -0.02 -7.77 -9.67
CA TYR A 272 0.01 -6.31 -9.64
C TYR A 272 -0.21 -5.69 -11.04
N LEU A 273 0.56 -6.14 -12.03
CA LEU A 273 0.49 -5.59 -13.40
C LEU A 273 -0.90 -5.76 -14.01
N ASP A 274 -1.48 -6.94 -13.88
CA ASP A 274 -2.81 -7.25 -14.39
C ASP A 274 -3.90 -6.47 -13.64
N PHE A 275 -3.76 -6.32 -12.32
CA PHE A 275 -4.72 -5.57 -11.52
C PHE A 275 -4.72 -4.07 -11.87
N VAL A 276 -3.55 -3.48 -12.07
CA VAL A 276 -3.45 -2.08 -12.51
C VAL A 276 -3.95 -1.92 -13.95
N ALA A 277 -3.65 -2.88 -14.84
CA ALA A 277 -4.19 -2.88 -16.21
C ALA A 277 -5.73 -2.97 -16.22
N LEU A 278 -6.33 -3.81 -15.34
CA LEU A 278 -7.78 -3.86 -15.14
C LEU A 278 -8.34 -2.52 -14.67
N THR A 279 -7.72 -1.91 -13.68
CA THR A 279 -8.12 -0.61 -13.12
C THR A 279 -8.02 0.49 -14.18
N ARG A 280 -6.93 0.52 -14.96
CA ARG A 280 -6.68 1.50 -16.02
C ARG A 280 -7.70 1.43 -17.15
N GLY A 281 -8.18 0.22 -17.46
CA GLY A 281 -9.18 -0.01 -18.51
C GLY A 281 -10.64 0.16 -18.04
N ALA A 282 -10.87 0.36 -16.75
CA ALA A 282 -12.21 0.48 -16.19
C ALA A 282 -12.82 1.87 -16.43
N ALA A 283 -14.15 1.93 -16.60
CA ALA A 283 -14.89 3.18 -16.66
C ALA A 283 -15.01 3.86 -15.29
N ALA A 284 -15.00 3.06 -14.21
CA ALA A 284 -14.93 3.48 -12.83
C ALA A 284 -14.43 2.33 -11.96
N VAL A 285 -14.02 2.64 -10.72
CA VAL A 285 -13.61 1.64 -9.73
C VAL A 285 -14.45 1.77 -8.47
N VAL A 286 -14.93 0.63 -7.95
CA VAL A 286 -15.58 0.52 -6.62
C VAL A 286 -14.64 -0.24 -5.70
N THR A 287 -14.20 0.38 -4.60
CA THR A 287 -13.15 -0.22 -3.76
C THR A 287 -13.29 0.11 -2.27
N ASP A 288 -12.64 -0.68 -1.42
CA ASP A 288 -12.34 -0.33 -0.03
C ASP A 288 -10.83 -0.24 0.25
N SER A 289 -10.01 -0.37 -0.81
CA SER A 289 -8.55 -0.37 -0.74
C SER A 289 -7.98 1.04 -0.69
N GLY A 290 -7.05 1.30 0.23
CA GLY A 290 -6.31 2.57 0.28
C GLY A 290 -5.39 2.79 -0.92
N GLY A 291 -4.66 1.76 -1.35
CA GLY A 291 -3.73 1.87 -2.48
C GLY A 291 -4.43 2.15 -3.81
N VAL A 292 -5.60 1.56 -4.02
CA VAL A 292 -6.39 1.78 -5.25
C VAL A 292 -6.83 3.24 -5.40
N GLN A 293 -7.15 3.92 -4.29
CA GLN A 293 -7.48 5.36 -4.29
C GLN A 293 -6.31 6.19 -4.83
N GLU A 294 -5.07 5.80 -4.47
CA GLU A 294 -3.85 6.48 -4.92
C GLU A 294 -3.56 6.21 -6.40
N GLU A 295 -3.68 4.95 -6.82
CA GLU A 295 -3.43 4.53 -8.20
C GLU A 295 -4.45 5.14 -9.16
N THR A 296 -5.74 5.10 -8.83
CA THR A 296 -6.81 5.68 -9.66
C THR A 296 -6.67 7.19 -9.81
N THR A 297 -6.21 7.89 -8.77
CA THR A 297 -5.91 9.32 -8.83
C THR A 297 -4.93 9.65 -9.96
N ILE A 298 -3.87 8.88 -10.12
CA ILE A 298 -2.85 9.10 -11.17
C ILE A 298 -3.31 8.57 -12.54
N LEU A 299 -4.07 7.48 -12.54
CA LEU A 299 -4.62 6.91 -13.79
C LEU A 299 -5.79 7.72 -14.35
N GLY A 300 -6.33 8.68 -13.59
CA GLY A 300 -7.48 9.48 -14.00
C GLY A 300 -8.80 8.69 -14.02
N VAL A 301 -8.87 7.56 -13.32
CA VAL A 301 -10.06 6.70 -13.28
C VAL A 301 -10.95 7.09 -12.09
N PRO A 302 -12.26 7.34 -12.29
CA PRO A 302 -13.18 7.59 -11.21
C PRO A 302 -13.16 6.47 -10.16
N CYS A 303 -13.01 6.84 -8.87
CA CYS A 303 -12.90 5.90 -7.76
C CYS A 303 -13.99 6.16 -6.72
N LEU A 304 -14.81 5.16 -6.45
CA LEU A 304 -15.84 5.19 -5.42
C LEU A 304 -15.40 4.30 -4.27
N THR A 305 -15.06 4.91 -3.14
CA THR A 305 -14.54 4.20 -1.97
C THR A 305 -15.66 3.92 -0.97
N LEU A 306 -16.00 2.64 -0.81
CA LEU A 306 -16.98 2.14 0.17
C LEU A 306 -16.41 2.11 1.58
N ARG A 307 -16.23 3.31 2.16
CA ARG A 307 -15.68 3.52 3.50
C ARG A 307 -16.22 4.79 4.13
N PRO A 308 -16.38 4.83 5.48
CA PRO A 308 -16.82 6.04 6.18
C PRO A 308 -15.71 7.12 6.24
N ASN A 309 -14.45 6.74 6.10
CA ASN A 309 -13.28 7.63 6.14
C ASN A 309 -12.17 7.14 5.22
N THR A 310 -11.16 7.99 5.02
CA THR A 310 -9.90 7.59 4.37
C THR A 310 -8.72 8.25 5.08
N GLU A 311 -7.63 7.53 5.17
CA GLU A 311 -6.33 8.03 5.60
C GLU A 311 -5.61 8.83 4.50
N ARG A 312 -6.22 8.96 3.31
CA ARG A 312 -5.67 9.61 2.11
C ARG A 312 -6.58 10.71 1.57
N PRO A 313 -6.88 11.77 2.36
CA PRO A 313 -7.79 12.84 1.93
C PRO A 313 -7.30 13.57 0.67
N VAL A 314 -5.99 13.54 0.40
CA VAL A 314 -5.40 14.09 -0.83
C VAL A 314 -6.00 13.48 -2.10
N THR A 315 -6.43 12.21 -2.07
CA THR A 315 -7.07 11.54 -3.22
C THR A 315 -8.47 12.08 -3.51
N ILE A 316 -9.11 12.71 -2.52
CA ILE A 316 -10.42 13.38 -2.66
C ILE A 316 -10.23 14.82 -3.11
N THR A 317 -9.25 15.54 -2.53
CA THR A 317 -9.05 16.96 -2.79
C THR A 317 -8.32 17.26 -4.10
N HIS A 318 -7.48 16.33 -4.57
CA HIS A 318 -6.66 16.45 -5.78
C HIS A 318 -6.85 15.28 -6.75
N GLY A 319 -7.69 14.31 -6.44
CA GLY A 319 -7.80 13.08 -7.22
C GLY A 319 -9.22 12.74 -7.64
N THR A 320 -9.38 11.50 -8.04
CA THR A 320 -10.63 10.95 -8.59
C THR A 320 -11.50 10.25 -7.54
N ASN A 321 -11.05 10.23 -6.27
CA ASN A 321 -11.68 9.44 -5.22
C ASN A 321 -12.88 10.17 -4.58
N GLN A 322 -13.97 9.43 -4.36
CA GLN A 322 -15.13 9.87 -3.58
C GLN A 322 -15.46 8.79 -2.54
N LEU A 323 -15.66 9.20 -1.29
CA LEU A 323 -16.22 8.31 -0.28
C LEU A 323 -17.71 8.15 -0.52
N VAL A 324 -18.18 6.92 -0.54
CA VAL A 324 -19.59 6.59 -0.76
C VAL A 324 -20.10 5.63 0.30
N THR A 325 -21.37 5.77 0.65
CA THR A 325 -22.10 4.76 1.41
C THR A 325 -22.74 3.74 0.45
N GLU A 326 -23.20 2.60 0.98
CA GLU A 326 -23.99 1.65 0.18
C GLU A 326 -25.18 2.31 -0.49
N ALA A 327 -25.85 3.26 0.19
CA ALA A 327 -27.02 3.94 -0.32
C ALA A 327 -26.72 4.89 -1.49
N ASP A 328 -25.53 5.51 -1.47
CA ASP A 328 -25.15 6.52 -2.47
C ASP A 328 -24.39 5.92 -3.66
N LEU A 329 -23.95 4.66 -3.55
CA LEU A 329 -23.06 3.99 -4.51
C LEU A 329 -23.60 4.09 -5.96
N VAL A 330 -24.83 3.62 -6.19
CA VAL A 330 -25.41 3.52 -7.53
C VAL A 330 -25.60 4.91 -8.16
N ALA A 331 -26.16 5.85 -7.40
CA ALA A 331 -26.40 7.22 -7.89
C ALA A 331 -25.09 7.99 -8.16
N THR A 332 -24.07 7.74 -7.36
CA THR A 332 -22.75 8.36 -7.55
C THR A 332 -22.02 7.74 -8.75
N LEU A 333 -22.12 6.41 -8.90
CA LEU A 333 -21.56 5.73 -10.05
C LEU A 333 -22.20 6.16 -11.37
N ASP A 334 -23.51 6.32 -11.44
CA ASP A 334 -24.22 6.80 -12.63
C ASP A 334 -23.67 8.16 -13.08
N LYS A 335 -23.44 9.07 -12.14
CA LYS A 335 -22.81 10.37 -12.44
C LYS A 335 -21.36 10.21 -12.95
N ALA A 336 -20.62 9.27 -12.34
CA ALA A 336 -19.25 8.99 -12.73
C ALA A 336 -19.17 8.45 -14.18
N LEU A 337 -20.05 7.54 -14.52
CA LEU A 337 -20.11 6.91 -15.86
C LEU A 337 -20.53 7.89 -16.95
N ASP A 338 -21.30 8.93 -16.60
CA ASP A 338 -21.73 10.02 -17.50
C ASP A 338 -20.68 11.14 -17.65
N GLY A 339 -19.52 11.04 -17.00
CA GLY A 339 -18.50 12.11 -17.00
C GLY A 339 -18.91 13.34 -16.19
N ARG A 340 -19.94 13.24 -15.35
CA ARG A 340 -20.44 14.32 -14.48
C ARG A 340 -19.75 14.37 -13.12
N ILE A 341 -18.54 13.87 -13.01
CA ILE A 341 -17.69 14.02 -11.83
C ILE A 341 -17.00 15.37 -11.88
N ASP A 342 -16.95 16.02 -10.72
CA ASP A 342 -16.44 17.36 -10.44
C ASP A 342 -15.13 17.69 -11.23
N GLU A 343 -15.06 18.90 -11.80
CA GLU A 343 -13.93 19.42 -12.60
C GLU A 343 -12.59 19.50 -11.87
N ARG A 344 -12.55 19.14 -10.57
CA ARG A 344 -11.32 18.99 -9.76
C ARG A 344 -10.45 17.79 -10.15
N LEU A 345 -10.90 16.99 -11.12
CA LEU A 345 -10.16 15.88 -11.71
C LEU A 345 -9.03 16.39 -12.62
N GLY A 346 -7.89 16.72 -12.06
CA GLY A 346 -6.77 17.16 -12.89
C GLY A 346 -5.53 17.62 -12.14
N ASP A 347 -5.64 17.97 -10.88
CA ASP A 347 -4.50 18.39 -10.08
C ASP A 347 -3.82 17.16 -9.47
N THR A 348 -2.66 16.81 -9.97
CA THR A 348 -1.84 15.76 -9.36
C THR A 348 -1.44 16.17 -7.94
N PRO A 349 -1.59 15.30 -6.93
CA PRO A 349 -1.12 15.60 -5.58
C PRO A 349 0.34 16.05 -5.56
N PRO A 350 0.73 16.97 -4.66
CA PRO A 350 2.08 17.50 -4.61
C PRO A 350 3.14 16.39 -4.50
N LEU A 351 4.17 16.45 -5.34
CA LEU A 351 5.29 15.50 -5.41
C LEU A 351 4.92 14.05 -5.78
N TRP A 352 3.74 13.79 -6.31
CA TRP A 352 3.36 12.48 -6.86
C TRP A 352 3.84 12.36 -8.33
N ASP A 353 5.13 12.58 -8.52
CA ASP A 353 5.79 12.76 -9.83
C ASP A 353 6.74 11.60 -10.23
N GLY A 354 6.70 10.48 -9.49
CA GLY A 354 7.55 9.32 -9.76
C GLY A 354 8.98 9.44 -9.23
N ARG A 355 9.27 10.38 -8.31
CA ARG A 355 10.62 10.65 -7.80
C ARG A 355 10.73 10.56 -6.27
N SER A 356 9.77 9.95 -5.61
CA SER A 356 9.75 9.80 -4.15
C SER A 356 10.92 8.94 -3.66
N GLY A 357 11.21 7.83 -4.34
CA GLY A 357 12.34 6.96 -4.03
C GLY A 357 13.69 7.69 -4.09
N GLU A 358 13.88 8.57 -5.07
CA GLU A 358 15.09 9.40 -5.20
C GLU A 358 15.23 10.38 -4.02
N ARG A 359 14.11 11.03 -3.60
CA ARG A 359 14.09 11.96 -2.46
C ARG A 359 14.40 11.23 -1.16
N ILE A 360 13.76 10.09 -0.92
CA ILE A 360 14.02 9.24 0.24
C ILE A 360 15.47 8.80 0.28
N ALA A 361 16.00 8.25 -0.82
CA ALA A 361 17.39 7.82 -0.91
C ALA A 361 18.37 8.99 -0.66
N SER A 362 18.05 10.20 -1.14
CA SER A 362 18.86 11.39 -0.90
C SER A 362 18.91 11.81 0.58
N VAL A 363 17.81 11.64 1.33
CA VAL A 363 17.81 11.88 2.78
C VAL A 363 18.59 10.79 3.50
N LEU A 364 18.28 9.52 3.22
CA LEU A 364 18.91 8.36 3.88
C LEU A 364 20.45 8.35 3.72
N THR A 365 20.97 8.67 2.53
CA THR A 365 22.42 8.67 2.28
C THR A 365 23.17 9.85 2.90
N ARG A 366 22.48 10.92 3.28
CA ARG A 366 23.08 12.10 3.94
C ARG A 366 22.85 12.13 5.44
N TRP A 367 21.97 11.27 5.94
CA TRP A 367 21.60 11.26 7.34
C TRP A 367 22.75 10.74 8.21
N SER A 368 23.07 11.47 9.26
CA SER A 368 24.00 11.08 10.31
C SER A 368 23.35 11.37 11.65
N ARG A 369 23.45 10.46 12.58
CA ARG A 369 22.98 10.63 13.96
C ARG A 369 23.77 11.70 14.69
#